data_9a84adb3826a7291429bf49d5033a0f8
#
_entry.id   9a84adb3826a7291429bf49d5033a0f8
#
_cell.length_a   1.000
_cell.length_b   1.000
_cell.length_c   1.000
_cell.angle_alpha   90.00
_cell.angle_beta   90.00
_cell.angle_gamma   90.00
#
_symmetry.space_group_name_H-M   'P 1'
#
loop_
_entity.id
_entity.type
_entity.pdbx_description
1 polymer ?
#
loop_
_entity_poly.entity_id
_entity_poly.type
_entity_poly.pdbx_seq_one_letter_code
_entity_poly.pdbx_strand_id
1 'polypeptide(L)'
;MIERKIVLGVYSDSSLNNVELALIETDGIDLFETPVSLLRPYSNELKDEIYKFMLKGDFSDTLKMTDLSKKITAFHKNTIDEFIQLHKRKYPKIDFIGYSGHTIYQNPDEKVNITLGNFEEIANHFKIPVVGRFLNSDLTAGGRGGPIFATFYDALTRHEEKPLCIVSLGGIITMTSINPFGQLEAFDSSIGLVLLDHWIYNKTGAEMDFNGKYGKLGQIDTALVNRLLKDKYMLKMPPKTVRRECFMDLYKHVEGCSLETGAASLTNYMAKSIQLSAKYFKESPVQYILIGGGIYNPTLIQMIKQEIKAPVKTALDLGWDNDTLNAQGYAFLAIRSVTGLPISFPQTTGSYEAVTGGKTFYPTDSRFA
;
A
#
# COMPACT_ATOMS: atom_id res chain seq x y z
N MET A 1 -20.22 -23.04 1.88
CA MET A 1 -19.96 -21.60 2.18
C MET A 1 -18.69 -21.56 3.01
N ILE A 2 -17.78 -20.66 2.69
CA ILE A 2 -16.59 -20.41 3.52
C ILE A 2 -17.06 -19.74 4.81
N GLU A 3 -16.57 -20.18 5.95
CA GLU A 3 -16.95 -19.65 7.25
C GLU A 3 -16.37 -18.25 7.45
N ARG A 4 -17.18 -17.30 7.95
CA ARG A 4 -16.74 -15.96 8.32
C ARG A 4 -15.74 -16.01 9.46
N LYS A 5 -14.72 -15.20 9.39
CA LYS A 5 -13.64 -15.11 10.38
C LYS A 5 -13.43 -13.67 10.82
N ILE A 6 -13.11 -13.50 12.07
CA ILE A 6 -12.68 -12.23 12.66
C ILE A 6 -11.18 -12.16 12.57
N VAL A 7 -10.66 -11.20 11.80
CA VAL A 7 -9.24 -11.12 11.43
C VAL A 7 -8.68 -9.76 11.75
N LEU A 8 -7.57 -9.75 12.48
CA LEU A 8 -6.80 -8.54 12.73
C LEU A 8 -5.74 -8.37 11.64
N GLY A 9 -5.81 -7.29 10.88
CA GLY A 9 -4.75 -6.87 9.99
C GLY A 9 -3.77 -5.94 10.70
N VAL A 10 -2.49 -6.12 10.43
CA VAL A 10 -1.41 -5.28 10.95
C VAL A 10 -0.50 -4.90 9.80
N TYR A 11 -0.40 -3.61 9.53
CA TYR A 11 0.40 -3.07 8.44
C TYR A 11 1.37 -1.99 8.91
N SER A 12 2.56 -2.02 8.36
CA SER A 12 3.60 -1.00 8.53
C SER A 12 4.14 -0.61 7.17
N ASP A 13 3.97 0.64 6.81
CA ASP A 13 4.42 1.17 5.53
C ASP A 13 5.91 1.57 5.55
N SER A 14 6.45 1.82 4.37
CA SER A 14 7.86 2.21 4.21
C SER A 14 8.16 3.61 4.74
N SER A 15 7.16 4.44 5.03
CA SER A 15 7.34 5.77 5.61
C SER A 15 7.57 5.75 7.12
N LEU A 16 7.27 4.61 7.79
CA LEU A 16 7.36 4.44 9.24
C LEU A 16 6.61 5.53 10.03
N ASN A 17 5.53 6.08 9.45
CA ASN A 17 4.74 7.07 10.17
C ASN A 17 3.91 6.37 11.25
N ASN A 18 3.19 5.32 10.88
CA ASN A 18 2.34 4.57 11.79
C ASN A 18 2.42 3.07 11.52
N VAL A 19 2.12 2.27 12.53
CA VAL A 19 1.57 0.96 12.32
C VAL A 19 0.04 1.06 12.31
N GLU A 20 -0.59 0.48 11.29
CA GLU A 20 -2.03 0.44 11.10
C GLU A 20 -2.55 -0.90 11.61
N LEU A 21 -3.62 -0.87 12.41
CA LEU A 21 -4.34 -2.05 12.84
C LEU A 21 -5.80 -1.91 12.44
N ALA A 22 -6.37 -2.96 11.87
CA ALA A 22 -7.79 -3.01 11.57
C ALA A 22 -8.33 -4.43 11.76
N LEU A 23 -9.47 -4.54 12.41
CA LEU A 23 -10.16 -5.80 12.58
C LEU A 23 -11.38 -5.81 11.65
N ILE A 24 -11.48 -6.84 10.83
CA ILE A 24 -12.58 -7.06 9.89
C ILE A 24 -13.22 -8.43 10.11
N GLU A 25 -14.47 -8.56 9.72
CA GLU A 25 -15.14 -9.85 9.52
C GLU A 25 -15.22 -10.16 8.03
N THR A 26 -14.69 -11.32 7.60
CA THR A 26 -14.64 -11.71 6.20
C THR A 26 -14.60 -13.23 6.03
N ASP A 27 -15.08 -13.70 4.88
CA ASP A 27 -14.88 -15.07 4.40
C ASP A 27 -13.80 -15.17 3.29
N GLY A 28 -13.11 -14.05 3.01
CA GLY A 28 -12.14 -13.93 1.92
C GLY A 28 -12.76 -13.62 0.55
N ILE A 29 -14.07 -13.45 0.49
CA ILE A 29 -14.83 -13.03 -0.71
C ILE A 29 -15.54 -11.71 -0.44
N ASP A 30 -16.20 -11.59 0.71
CA ASP A 30 -16.97 -10.42 1.11
C ASP A 30 -16.49 -9.84 2.45
N LEU A 31 -16.86 -8.59 2.70
CA LEU A 31 -16.66 -7.87 3.96
C LEU A 31 -18.02 -7.70 4.63
N PHE A 32 -18.13 -7.98 5.93
CA PHE A 32 -19.44 -8.07 6.60
C PHE A 32 -19.73 -6.96 7.61
N GLU A 33 -18.71 -6.40 8.26
CA GLU A 33 -18.89 -5.33 9.25
C GLU A 33 -17.94 -4.16 8.98
N THR A 34 -18.34 -2.98 9.49
CA THR A 34 -17.45 -1.81 9.52
C THR A 34 -16.25 -2.12 10.42
N PRO A 35 -15.02 -1.92 9.92
CA PRO A 35 -13.83 -2.22 10.69
C PRO A 35 -13.72 -1.37 11.95
N VAL A 36 -13.09 -1.90 12.99
CA VAL A 36 -12.52 -1.11 14.09
C VAL A 36 -11.03 -1.04 13.89
N SER A 37 -10.44 0.10 14.18
CA SER A 37 -9.07 0.38 13.79
C SER A 37 -8.28 1.15 14.86
N LEU A 38 -6.96 1.13 14.71
CA LEU A 38 -6.02 1.89 15.52
C LEU A 38 -4.82 2.27 14.68
N LEU A 39 -4.37 3.51 14.81
CA LEU A 39 -3.08 3.99 14.30
C LEU A 39 -2.15 4.23 15.47
N ARG A 40 -0.92 3.75 15.36
CA ARG A 40 0.10 3.98 16.38
C ARG A 40 1.38 4.49 15.74
N PRO A 41 1.80 5.75 16.03
CA PRO A 41 3.03 6.30 15.46
C PRO A 41 4.26 5.56 16.00
N TYR A 42 5.25 5.39 15.15
CA TYR A 42 6.58 4.94 15.55
C TYR A 42 7.29 6.04 16.35
N SER A 43 8.17 5.64 17.30
CA SER A 43 9.05 6.62 17.92
C SER A 43 10.07 7.14 16.92
N ASN A 44 10.49 8.39 17.08
CA ASN A 44 11.49 9.00 16.19
C ASN A 44 12.80 8.21 16.20
N GLU A 45 13.21 7.68 17.37
CA GLU A 45 14.43 6.90 17.52
C GLU A 45 14.39 5.63 16.66
N LEU A 46 13.28 4.87 16.71
CA LEU A 46 13.12 3.65 15.93
C LEU A 46 13.02 3.94 14.43
N LYS A 47 12.27 4.99 14.07
CA LYS A 47 12.15 5.49 12.69
C LYS A 47 13.53 5.83 12.12
N ASP A 48 14.30 6.66 12.83
CA ASP A 48 15.65 7.09 12.42
C ASP A 48 16.63 5.93 12.27
N GLU A 49 16.56 4.97 13.19
CA GLU A 49 17.45 3.80 13.16
C GLU A 49 17.19 2.92 11.93
N ILE A 50 15.92 2.67 11.60
CA ILE A 50 15.52 1.90 10.42
C ILE A 50 15.87 2.67 9.14
N TYR A 51 15.58 3.97 9.07
CA TYR A 51 15.94 4.79 7.91
C TYR A 51 17.45 4.80 7.64
N LYS A 52 18.26 5.00 8.67
CA LYS A 52 19.74 4.96 8.53
C LYS A 52 20.22 3.61 7.99
N PHE A 53 19.62 2.52 8.45
CA PHE A 53 19.94 1.19 7.95
C PHE A 53 19.53 1.02 6.48
N MET A 54 18.31 1.44 6.12
CA MET A 54 17.83 1.37 4.73
C MET A 54 18.68 2.22 3.78
N LEU A 55 19.07 3.43 4.20
CA LEU A 55 19.92 4.32 3.40
C LEU A 55 21.32 3.78 3.17
N LYS A 56 21.89 3.09 4.16
CA LYS A 56 23.19 2.42 4.03
C LYS A 56 23.16 1.31 2.98
N GLY A 57 22.00 0.64 2.80
CA GLY A 57 21.78 -0.38 1.76
C GLY A 57 22.55 -1.68 1.98
N ASP A 58 23.20 -1.87 3.13
CA ASP A 58 23.93 -3.08 3.48
C ASP A 58 23.02 -4.06 4.23
N PHE A 59 22.25 -4.82 3.46
CA PHE A 59 21.35 -5.84 4.00
C PHE A 59 22.06 -7.17 4.32
N SER A 60 23.37 -7.24 4.22
CA SER A 60 24.18 -8.40 4.64
C SER A 60 24.50 -8.39 6.15
N ASP A 61 24.33 -7.25 6.84
CA ASP A 61 24.51 -7.12 8.29
C ASP A 61 23.35 -7.82 9.04
N THR A 62 23.50 -9.13 9.19
CA THR A 62 22.49 -9.99 9.81
C THR A 62 22.26 -9.68 11.30
N LEU A 63 23.31 -9.23 12.03
CA LEU A 63 23.20 -8.84 13.43
C LEU A 63 22.33 -7.59 13.57
N LYS A 64 22.59 -6.58 12.75
CA LYS A 64 21.78 -5.36 12.76
C LYS A 64 20.33 -5.62 12.31
N MET A 65 20.15 -6.41 11.27
CA MET A 65 18.80 -6.82 10.84
C MET A 65 18.04 -7.56 11.94
N THR A 66 18.71 -8.45 12.66
CA THR A 66 18.10 -9.19 13.79
C THR A 66 17.71 -8.24 14.91
N ASP A 67 18.55 -7.28 15.29
CA ASP A 67 18.25 -6.27 16.30
C ASP A 67 17.04 -5.41 15.91
N LEU A 68 17.03 -4.86 14.70
CA LEU A 68 15.91 -4.08 14.17
C LEU A 68 14.62 -4.91 14.10
N SER A 69 14.71 -6.17 13.69
CA SER A 69 13.56 -7.08 13.64
C SER A 69 12.97 -7.32 15.04
N LYS A 70 13.81 -7.47 16.08
CA LYS A 70 13.34 -7.57 17.46
C LYS A 70 12.63 -6.31 17.94
N LYS A 71 13.18 -5.12 17.63
CA LYS A 71 12.57 -3.83 18.01
C LYS A 71 11.21 -3.63 17.34
N ILE A 72 11.12 -3.89 16.05
CA ILE A 72 9.87 -3.83 15.29
C ILE A 72 8.85 -4.83 15.85
N THR A 73 9.27 -6.08 16.11
CA THR A 73 8.39 -7.10 16.68
C THR A 73 7.85 -6.68 18.04
N ALA A 74 8.71 -6.15 18.90
CA ALA A 74 8.29 -5.68 20.23
C ALA A 74 7.29 -4.52 20.14
N PHE A 75 7.54 -3.54 19.26
CA PHE A 75 6.63 -2.43 19.03
C PHE A 75 5.27 -2.91 18.51
N HIS A 76 5.26 -3.77 17.48
CA HIS A 76 4.02 -4.31 16.93
C HIS A 76 3.25 -5.16 17.96
N LYS A 77 3.93 -6.00 18.75
CA LYS A 77 3.30 -6.77 19.83
C LYS A 77 2.58 -5.84 20.83
N ASN A 78 3.27 -4.84 21.32
CA ASN A 78 2.68 -3.89 22.28
C ASN A 78 1.44 -3.17 21.69
N THR A 79 1.50 -2.82 20.41
CA THR A 79 0.36 -2.18 19.72
C THR A 79 -0.81 -3.15 19.51
N ILE A 80 -0.53 -4.41 19.18
CA ILE A 80 -1.56 -5.46 19.06
C ILE A 80 -2.19 -5.75 20.42
N ASP A 81 -1.39 -5.85 21.50
CA ASP A 81 -1.89 -6.03 22.88
C ASP A 81 -2.85 -4.89 23.26
N GLU A 82 -2.45 -3.65 23.03
CA GLU A 82 -3.30 -2.48 23.26
C GLU A 82 -4.62 -2.59 22.49
N PHE A 83 -4.55 -2.88 21.19
CA PHE A 83 -5.72 -3.01 20.34
C PHE A 83 -6.69 -4.10 20.85
N ILE A 84 -6.16 -5.27 21.19
CA ILE A 84 -6.96 -6.39 21.72
C ILE A 84 -7.64 -5.98 23.02
N GLN A 85 -6.94 -5.32 23.94
CA GLN A 85 -7.51 -4.88 25.22
C GLN A 85 -8.64 -3.86 25.03
N LEU A 86 -8.50 -2.93 24.06
CA LEU A 86 -9.52 -1.93 23.74
C LEU A 86 -10.81 -2.59 23.19
N HIS A 87 -10.68 -3.67 22.43
CA HIS A 87 -11.79 -4.24 21.67
C HIS A 87 -12.30 -5.60 22.17
N LYS A 88 -11.67 -6.19 23.20
CA LYS A 88 -12.00 -7.54 23.70
C LYS A 88 -13.45 -7.78 24.10
N ARG A 89 -14.20 -6.73 24.48
CA ARG A 89 -15.61 -6.87 24.84
C ARG A 89 -16.49 -7.13 23.62
N LYS A 90 -16.20 -6.47 22.49
CA LYS A 90 -16.94 -6.64 21.22
C LYS A 90 -16.43 -7.86 20.46
N TYR A 91 -15.13 -8.07 20.48
CA TYR A 91 -14.43 -9.15 19.75
C TYR A 91 -13.63 -10.01 20.73
N PRO A 92 -14.31 -10.94 21.43
CA PRO A 92 -13.65 -11.78 22.43
C PRO A 92 -12.71 -12.82 21.82
N LYS A 93 -12.83 -13.07 20.50
CA LYS A 93 -12.01 -14.00 19.75
C LYS A 93 -11.56 -13.38 18.44
N ILE A 94 -10.28 -13.52 18.13
CA ILE A 94 -9.67 -13.22 16.82
C ILE A 94 -9.20 -14.55 16.24
N ASP A 95 -9.62 -14.86 15.02
CA ASP A 95 -9.31 -16.17 14.40
C ASP A 95 -7.93 -16.20 13.78
N PHE A 96 -7.50 -15.07 13.15
CA PHE A 96 -6.20 -14.94 12.49
C PHE A 96 -5.65 -13.52 12.63
N ILE A 97 -4.34 -13.38 12.50
CA ILE A 97 -3.65 -12.09 12.31
C ILE A 97 -3.04 -12.08 10.91
N GLY A 98 -3.45 -11.15 10.06
CA GLY A 98 -2.79 -10.83 8.80
C GLY A 98 -1.68 -9.82 9.03
N TYR A 99 -0.41 -10.21 8.86
CA TYR A 99 0.74 -9.40 9.27
C TYR A 99 1.67 -9.08 8.11
N SER A 100 1.93 -7.79 7.88
CA SER A 100 2.87 -7.34 6.85
C SER A 100 4.34 -7.50 7.26
N GLY A 101 4.65 -7.43 8.56
CA GLY A 101 5.97 -7.02 9.00
C GLY A 101 6.28 -5.57 8.57
N HIS A 102 7.54 -5.22 8.47
CA HIS A 102 8.01 -3.96 7.89
C HIS A 102 9.00 -4.24 6.77
N THR A 103 8.61 -3.95 5.51
CA THR A 103 9.47 -4.18 4.34
C THR A 103 10.51 -3.07 4.23
N ILE A 104 11.80 -3.46 4.30
CA ILE A 104 12.94 -2.55 4.19
C ILE A 104 13.59 -2.53 2.81
N TYR A 105 13.39 -3.58 2.03
CA TYR A 105 13.91 -3.69 0.67
C TYR A 105 13.02 -4.59 -0.18
N GLN A 106 12.74 -4.15 -1.40
CA GLN A 106 12.05 -4.95 -2.40
C GLN A 106 12.68 -4.73 -3.78
N ASN A 107 13.05 -5.82 -4.45
CA ASN A 107 13.48 -5.81 -5.83
C ASN A 107 12.80 -6.94 -6.61
N PRO A 108 11.75 -6.63 -7.39
CA PRO A 108 11.02 -7.62 -8.16
C PRO A 108 11.85 -8.35 -9.22
N ASP A 109 12.84 -7.67 -9.81
CA ASP A 109 13.67 -8.24 -10.86
C ASP A 109 14.64 -9.31 -10.29
N GLU A 110 15.09 -9.13 -9.05
CA GLU A 110 15.90 -10.10 -8.29
C GLU A 110 15.04 -11.07 -7.49
N LYS A 111 13.70 -10.90 -7.48
CA LYS A 111 12.74 -11.68 -6.67
C LYS A 111 13.05 -11.64 -5.18
N VAL A 112 13.50 -10.49 -4.69
CA VAL A 112 13.88 -10.27 -3.30
C VAL A 112 12.86 -9.35 -2.62
N ASN A 113 12.43 -9.75 -1.42
CA ASN A 113 11.68 -8.93 -0.48
C ASN A 113 12.20 -9.19 0.92
N ILE A 114 12.78 -8.17 1.56
CA ILE A 114 13.34 -8.24 2.92
C ILE A 114 12.39 -7.52 3.88
N THR A 115 11.90 -8.25 4.86
CA THR A 115 10.91 -7.78 5.81
C THR A 115 11.40 -8.01 7.24
N LEU A 116 11.38 -6.96 8.07
CA LEU A 116 11.60 -7.03 9.50
C LEU A 116 10.31 -7.45 10.22
N GLY A 117 10.47 -8.08 11.38
CA GLY A 117 9.38 -8.62 12.18
C GLY A 117 9.41 -10.15 12.26
N ASN A 118 9.05 -10.67 13.42
CA ASN A 118 9.05 -12.10 13.69
C ASN A 118 7.62 -12.64 13.78
N PHE A 119 7.17 -13.30 12.72
CA PHE A 119 5.81 -13.84 12.57
C PHE A 119 5.52 -14.95 13.59
N GLU A 120 6.50 -15.82 13.84
CA GLU A 120 6.37 -16.92 14.81
C GLU A 120 6.26 -16.41 16.25
N GLU A 121 7.03 -15.37 16.58
CA GLU A 121 6.98 -14.74 17.90
C GLU A 121 5.62 -14.10 18.17
N ILE A 122 5.04 -13.42 17.17
CA ILE A 122 3.69 -12.84 17.26
C ILE A 122 2.65 -13.95 17.43
N ALA A 123 2.71 -15.00 16.62
CA ALA A 123 1.79 -16.14 16.73
C ALA A 123 1.87 -16.79 18.12
N ASN A 124 3.07 -17.02 18.62
CA ASN A 124 3.29 -17.63 19.93
C ASN A 124 2.83 -16.76 21.10
N HIS A 125 3.03 -15.44 21.01
CA HIS A 125 2.63 -14.49 22.04
C HIS A 125 1.10 -14.42 22.20
N PHE A 126 0.40 -14.25 21.09
CA PHE A 126 -1.06 -14.09 21.10
C PHE A 126 -1.84 -15.41 21.09
N LYS A 127 -1.17 -16.53 20.84
CA LYS A 127 -1.80 -17.85 20.62
C LYS A 127 -2.82 -17.82 19.48
N ILE A 128 -2.58 -16.96 18.47
CA ILE A 128 -3.40 -16.78 17.27
C ILE A 128 -2.52 -17.07 16.05
N PRO A 129 -2.97 -17.86 15.06
CA PRO A 129 -2.24 -18.06 13.82
C PRO A 129 -1.99 -16.73 13.09
N VAL A 130 -0.76 -16.52 12.62
CA VAL A 130 -0.34 -15.34 11.85
C VAL A 130 -0.13 -15.73 10.41
N VAL A 131 -0.73 -14.98 9.51
CA VAL A 131 -0.56 -15.17 8.05
C VAL A 131 0.18 -13.96 7.47
N GLY A 132 1.23 -14.21 6.70
CA GLY A 132 2.01 -13.13 6.09
C GLY A 132 2.91 -13.61 4.97
N ARG A 133 3.94 -12.82 4.61
CA ARG A 133 4.86 -13.09 3.49
C ARG A 133 4.16 -13.21 2.13
N PHE A 134 3.08 -12.45 1.92
CA PHE A 134 2.29 -12.49 0.69
C PHE A 134 3.12 -12.08 -0.54
N LEU A 135 3.93 -11.02 -0.42
CA LEU A 135 4.79 -10.54 -1.50
C LEU A 135 5.84 -11.60 -1.91
N ASN A 136 6.39 -12.31 -0.94
CA ASN A 136 7.38 -13.36 -1.21
C ASN A 136 6.78 -14.52 -2.03
N SER A 137 5.53 -14.91 -1.71
CA SER A 137 4.83 -15.96 -2.45
C SER A 137 4.58 -15.55 -3.91
N ASP A 138 4.16 -14.32 -4.14
CA ASP A 138 3.94 -13.78 -5.49
C ASP A 138 5.26 -13.69 -6.28
N LEU A 139 6.33 -13.18 -5.67
CA LEU A 139 7.67 -13.12 -6.29
C LEU A 139 8.18 -14.52 -6.69
N THR A 140 7.96 -15.52 -5.84
CA THR A 140 8.34 -16.92 -6.12
C THR A 140 7.56 -17.48 -7.33
N ALA A 141 6.29 -17.08 -7.47
CA ALA A 141 5.44 -17.45 -8.60
C ALA A 141 5.68 -16.62 -9.87
N GLY A 142 6.77 -15.87 -9.93
CA GLY A 142 7.14 -15.05 -11.09
C GLY A 142 6.55 -13.65 -11.11
N GLY A 143 5.70 -13.30 -10.16
CA GLY A 143 5.12 -11.97 -10.02
C GLY A 143 6.13 -10.91 -9.56
N ARG A 144 5.65 -9.70 -9.39
CA ARG A 144 6.46 -8.53 -9.00
C ARG A 144 6.31 -8.16 -7.51
N GLY A 145 5.60 -9.00 -6.71
CA GLY A 145 5.34 -8.77 -5.29
C GLY A 145 4.25 -7.74 -4.99
N GLY A 146 3.70 -7.11 -6.01
CA GLY A 146 2.62 -6.12 -5.89
C GLY A 146 2.21 -5.58 -7.26
N PRO A 147 1.04 -4.91 -7.34
CA PRO A 147 0.03 -4.65 -6.29
C PRO A 147 -0.76 -5.91 -5.89
N ILE A 148 -0.96 -6.15 -4.57
CA ILE A 148 -1.60 -7.39 -4.08
C ILE A 148 -3.04 -7.19 -3.54
N PHE A 149 -3.53 -5.96 -3.45
CA PHE A 149 -4.84 -5.67 -2.85
C PHE A 149 -6.02 -5.70 -3.85
N ALA A 150 -5.79 -6.12 -5.10
CA ALA A 150 -6.84 -6.09 -6.12
C ALA A 150 -8.10 -6.88 -5.71
N THR A 151 -7.94 -8.04 -5.07
CA THR A 151 -9.08 -8.85 -4.58
C THR A 151 -9.79 -8.22 -3.38
N PHE A 152 -9.05 -7.52 -2.51
CA PHE A 152 -9.63 -6.75 -1.41
C PHE A 152 -10.44 -5.56 -1.94
N TYR A 153 -9.91 -4.86 -2.93
CA TYR A 153 -10.65 -3.74 -3.54
C TYR A 153 -11.89 -4.22 -4.29
N ASP A 154 -11.90 -5.41 -4.90
CA ASP A 154 -13.13 -5.97 -5.48
C ASP A 154 -14.20 -6.22 -4.41
N ALA A 155 -13.81 -6.81 -3.26
CA ALA A 155 -14.72 -6.99 -2.13
C ALA A 155 -15.24 -5.65 -1.58
N LEU A 156 -14.34 -4.67 -1.40
CA LEU A 156 -14.66 -3.35 -0.87
C LEU A 156 -15.62 -2.56 -1.77
N THR A 157 -15.51 -2.76 -3.10
CA THR A 157 -16.32 -2.07 -4.12
C THR A 157 -17.48 -2.94 -4.64
N ARG A 158 -17.95 -3.91 -3.86
CA ARG A 158 -18.99 -4.85 -4.28
C ARG A 158 -20.27 -4.17 -4.80
N HIS A 159 -20.62 -3.04 -4.22
CA HIS A 159 -21.85 -2.29 -4.54
C HIS A 159 -21.62 -1.05 -5.43
N GLU A 160 -20.37 -0.82 -5.86
CA GLU A 160 -20.06 0.29 -6.75
C GLU A 160 -20.25 -0.09 -8.23
N GLU A 161 -20.61 0.88 -9.05
CA GLU A 161 -20.75 0.71 -10.50
C GLU A 161 -19.42 0.35 -11.14
N LYS A 162 -19.41 -0.65 -12.01
CA LYS A 162 -18.21 -1.15 -12.71
C LYS A 162 -18.37 -1.02 -14.23
N PRO A 163 -17.28 -0.88 -15.02
CA PRO A 163 -15.88 -0.95 -14.62
C PRO A 163 -15.43 0.26 -13.80
N LEU A 164 -14.69 0.06 -12.73
CA LEU A 164 -14.16 1.15 -11.92
C LEU A 164 -12.63 1.05 -11.75
N CYS A 165 -12.01 2.15 -11.35
CA CYS A 165 -10.60 2.19 -11.00
C CYS A 165 -10.40 2.69 -9.57
N ILE A 166 -9.75 1.88 -8.73
CA ILE A 166 -9.18 2.34 -7.47
C ILE A 166 -7.81 2.94 -7.76
N VAL A 167 -7.57 4.15 -7.27
CA VAL A 167 -6.27 4.83 -7.36
C VAL A 167 -5.72 5.05 -5.96
N SER A 168 -4.68 4.31 -5.61
CA SER A 168 -3.97 4.50 -4.34
C SER A 168 -2.95 5.61 -4.48
N LEU A 169 -3.18 6.74 -3.82
CA LEU A 169 -2.34 7.92 -3.78
C LEU A 169 -1.36 7.85 -2.61
N GLY A 170 -0.37 6.96 -2.74
CA GLY A 170 0.72 6.80 -1.78
C GLY A 170 2.03 7.40 -2.26
N GLY A 171 3.14 6.98 -1.68
CA GLY A 171 4.49 7.30 -2.18
C GLY A 171 4.70 6.87 -3.64
N ILE A 172 4.03 5.80 -4.03
CA ILE A 172 3.82 5.34 -5.41
C ILE A 172 2.33 5.41 -5.69
N ILE A 173 1.95 5.80 -6.91
CA ILE A 173 0.56 5.76 -7.37
C ILE A 173 0.30 4.40 -8.00
N THR A 174 -0.61 3.65 -7.39
CA THR A 174 -1.05 2.35 -7.89
C THR A 174 -2.48 2.45 -8.41
N MET A 175 -2.75 1.80 -9.54
CA MET A 175 -4.08 1.76 -10.14
C MET A 175 -4.56 0.32 -10.22
N THR A 176 -5.82 0.09 -9.81
CA THR A 176 -6.50 -1.21 -9.89
C THR A 176 -7.82 -1.05 -10.60
N SER A 177 -7.99 -1.68 -11.74
CA SER A 177 -9.25 -1.73 -12.48
C SER A 177 -10.01 -3.01 -12.13
N ILE A 178 -11.32 -2.87 -11.96
CA ILE A 178 -12.25 -3.94 -11.63
C ILE A 178 -13.40 -3.84 -12.61
N ASN A 179 -13.57 -4.86 -13.45
CA ASN A 179 -14.67 -4.87 -14.43
C ASN A 179 -15.95 -5.53 -13.87
N PRO A 180 -17.10 -5.45 -14.58
CA PRO A 180 -18.36 -6.04 -14.11
C PRO A 180 -18.33 -7.56 -13.88
N PHE A 181 -17.37 -8.25 -14.49
CA PHE A 181 -17.20 -9.72 -14.38
C PHE A 181 -16.21 -10.12 -13.28
N GLY A 182 -15.72 -9.17 -12.47
CA GLY A 182 -14.72 -9.41 -11.43
C GLY A 182 -13.31 -9.68 -11.96
N GLN A 183 -13.02 -9.33 -13.21
CA GLN A 183 -11.65 -9.37 -13.72
C GLN A 183 -10.86 -8.18 -13.17
N LEU A 184 -9.64 -8.44 -12.74
CA LEU A 184 -8.78 -7.52 -12.04
C LEU A 184 -7.54 -7.21 -12.88
N GLU A 185 -7.23 -5.93 -13.05
CA GLU A 185 -5.98 -5.46 -13.63
C GLU A 185 -5.36 -4.45 -12.66
N ALA A 186 -4.07 -4.58 -12.36
CA ALA A 186 -3.42 -3.66 -11.44
C ALA A 186 -1.95 -3.42 -11.81
N PHE A 187 -1.46 -2.20 -11.57
CA PHE A 187 -0.06 -1.84 -11.77
C PHE A 187 0.27 -0.50 -11.09
N ASP A 188 1.55 -0.25 -10.90
CA ASP A 188 2.00 1.07 -10.48
C ASP A 188 1.98 2.03 -11.67
N SER A 189 1.23 3.12 -11.53
CA SER A 189 1.13 4.15 -12.57
C SER A 189 2.41 4.97 -12.66
N SER A 190 2.82 5.54 -11.53
CA SER A 190 3.97 6.46 -11.44
C SER A 190 4.52 6.56 -10.02
N ILE A 191 5.63 7.27 -9.87
CA ILE A 191 6.04 7.80 -8.57
C ILE A 191 4.99 8.82 -8.13
N GLY A 192 4.62 8.77 -6.87
CA GLY A 192 3.58 9.59 -6.28
C GLY A 192 4.13 10.60 -5.25
N LEU A 193 3.50 10.62 -4.07
CA LEU A 193 3.76 11.60 -3.02
C LEU A 193 5.23 11.66 -2.58
N VAL A 194 5.95 10.54 -2.60
CA VAL A 194 7.36 10.52 -2.17
C VAL A 194 8.23 11.55 -2.92
N LEU A 195 7.92 11.83 -4.18
CA LEU A 195 8.66 12.83 -4.96
C LEU A 195 8.31 14.26 -4.54
N LEU A 196 7.02 14.52 -4.27
CA LEU A 196 6.54 15.81 -3.77
C LEU A 196 7.05 16.05 -2.34
N ASP A 197 6.92 15.07 -1.45
CA ASP A 197 7.34 15.18 -0.06
C ASP A 197 8.84 15.44 0.06
N HIS A 198 9.66 14.73 -0.74
CA HIS A 198 11.10 14.98 -0.80
C HIS A 198 11.43 16.39 -1.32
N TRP A 199 10.67 16.87 -2.32
CA TRP A 199 10.80 18.24 -2.81
C TRP A 199 10.53 19.26 -1.71
N ILE A 200 9.42 19.12 -1.00
CA ILE A 200 9.04 20.00 0.10
C ILE A 200 10.07 19.97 1.22
N TYR A 201 10.50 18.76 1.62
CA TYR A 201 11.50 18.60 2.66
C TYR A 201 12.82 19.31 2.33
N ASN A 202 13.32 19.15 1.13
CA ASN A 202 14.58 19.80 0.71
C ASN A 202 14.49 21.32 0.62
N LYS A 203 13.31 21.86 0.34
CA LYS A 203 13.11 23.31 0.23
C LYS A 203 12.74 24.00 1.54
N THR A 204 12.09 23.28 2.46
CA THR A 204 11.45 23.90 3.64
C THR A 204 11.77 23.21 4.96
N GLY A 205 12.25 21.97 4.94
CA GLY A 205 12.36 21.11 6.12
C GLY A 205 11.03 20.48 6.58
N ALA A 206 9.89 20.82 5.94
CA ALA A 206 8.60 20.21 6.26
C ALA A 206 8.47 18.81 5.63
N GLU A 207 7.77 17.90 6.28
CA GLU A 207 7.64 16.51 5.83
C GLU A 207 6.82 16.35 4.54
N MET A 208 5.85 17.24 4.27
CA MET A 208 4.94 17.16 3.12
C MET A 208 4.35 18.53 2.73
N ASP A 209 3.71 18.60 1.57
CA ASP A 209 2.88 19.75 1.16
C ASP A 209 1.50 19.69 1.85
N PHE A 210 1.48 20.10 3.12
CA PHE A 210 0.27 20.04 3.95
C PHE A 210 -0.90 20.80 3.29
N ASN A 211 -2.03 20.11 3.09
CA ASN A 211 -3.21 20.61 2.38
C ASN A 211 -2.93 21.11 0.95
N GLY A 212 -1.84 20.70 0.32
CA GLY A 212 -1.48 21.13 -1.04
C GLY A 212 -1.19 22.62 -1.17
N LYS A 213 -0.71 23.24 -0.08
CA LYS A 213 -0.49 24.70 0.03
C LYS A 213 0.44 25.24 -1.05
N TYR A 214 1.61 24.63 -1.18
CA TYR A 214 2.61 25.08 -2.15
C TYR A 214 2.20 24.76 -3.58
N GLY A 215 1.62 23.57 -3.81
CA GLY A 215 1.06 23.19 -5.10
C GLY A 215 -0.05 24.13 -5.58
N LYS A 216 -0.86 24.66 -4.67
CA LYS A 216 -1.93 25.62 -4.97
C LYS A 216 -1.40 27.01 -5.37
N LEU A 217 -0.29 27.44 -4.79
CA LEU A 217 0.30 28.76 -5.01
C LEU A 217 1.16 28.82 -6.27
N GLY A 218 1.67 27.68 -6.73
CA GLY A 218 2.60 27.63 -7.85
C GLY A 218 1.92 27.67 -9.23
N GLN A 219 2.71 28.09 -10.22
CA GLN A 219 2.36 27.93 -11.61
C GLN A 219 2.91 26.59 -12.12
N ILE A 220 2.09 25.85 -12.87
CA ILE A 220 2.49 24.58 -13.46
C ILE A 220 3.46 24.85 -14.61
N ASP A 221 4.68 24.33 -14.52
CA ASP A 221 5.61 24.28 -15.66
C ASP A 221 5.23 23.07 -16.54
N THR A 222 4.47 23.37 -17.60
CA THR A 222 4.01 22.33 -18.54
C THR A 222 5.17 21.64 -19.26
N ALA A 223 6.29 22.32 -19.50
CA ALA A 223 7.46 21.71 -20.15
C ALA A 223 8.11 20.68 -19.22
N LEU A 224 8.22 21.01 -17.93
CA LEU A 224 8.68 20.09 -16.90
C LEU A 224 7.75 18.89 -16.77
N VAL A 225 6.45 19.10 -16.62
CA VAL A 225 5.46 18.01 -16.52
C VAL A 225 5.55 17.06 -17.72
N ASN A 226 5.61 17.61 -18.93
CA ASN A 226 5.75 16.81 -20.16
C ASN A 226 7.07 16.02 -20.19
N ARG A 227 8.14 16.55 -19.62
CA ARG A 227 9.42 15.85 -19.50
C ARG A 227 9.32 14.67 -18.53
N LEU A 228 8.72 14.88 -17.35
CA LEU A 228 8.49 13.82 -16.36
C LEU A 228 7.60 12.69 -16.92
N LEU A 229 6.56 13.04 -17.68
CA LEU A 229 5.64 12.07 -18.30
C LEU A 229 6.27 11.27 -19.46
N LYS A 230 7.40 11.72 -20.02
CA LYS A 230 8.17 10.99 -21.03
C LYS A 230 9.19 9.99 -20.44
N ASP A 231 9.22 9.86 -19.12
CA ASP A 231 10.08 8.86 -18.48
C ASP A 231 9.81 7.46 -19.04
N LYS A 232 10.89 6.66 -19.15
CA LYS A 232 10.84 5.30 -19.72
C LYS A 232 9.85 4.40 -18.96
N TYR A 233 9.66 4.64 -17.66
CA TYR A 233 8.72 3.88 -16.85
C TYR A 233 7.27 4.11 -17.30
N MET A 234 6.91 5.35 -17.61
CA MET A 234 5.56 5.70 -18.08
C MET A 234 5.17 4.97 -19.36
N LEU A 235 6.14 4.63 -20.20
CA LEU A 235 5.94 3.94 -21.48
C LEU A 235 5.90 2.39 -21.35
N LYS A 236 6.27 1.85 -20.19
CA LYS A 236 6.20 0.39 -19.98
C LYS A 236 4.76 -0.09 -19.95
N MET A 237 4.52 -1.23 -20.61
CA MET A 237 3.24 -1.93 -20.52
C MET A 237 3.09 -2.64 -19.17
N PRO A 238 1.86 -2.70 -18.59
CA PRO A 238 1.58 -3.57 -17.45
C PRO A 238 1.74 -5.07 -17.81
N PRO A 239 2.03 -5.90 -16.80
CA PRO A 239 2.22 -5.57 -15.39
C PRO A 239 3.54 -4.88 -15.12
N LYS A 240 3.52 -3.80 -14.36
CA LYS A 240 4.71 -3.00 -14.04
C LYS A 240 4.70 -2.51 -12.60
N THR A 241 5.88 -2.42 -11.99
CA THR A 241 6.09 -1.94 -10.63
C THR A 241 7.19 -0.90 -10.63
N VAL A 242 7.00 0.21 -9.92
CA VAL A 242 7.97 1.30 -9.82
C VAL A 242 9.18 0.84 -9.01
N ARG A 243 10.37 1.22 -9.45
CA ARG A 243 11.63 0.98 -8.75
C ARG A 243 12.15 2.26 -8.11
N ARG A 244 12.88 2.13 -7.03
CA ARG A 244 13.44 3.26 -6.27
C ARG A 244 14.37 4.14 -7.12
N GLU A 245 15.11 3.55 -8.06
CA GLU A 245 16.03 4.27 -8.95
C GLU A 245 15.32 5.31 -9.82
N CYS A 246 14.05 5.02 -10.21
CA CYS A 246 13.25 5.96 -10.99
C CYS A 246 13.01 7.30 -10.26
N PHE A 247 13.04 7.30 -8.92
CA PHE A 247 12.86 8.48 -8.10
C PHE A 247 13.94 9.54 -8.35
N MET A 248 15.23 9.15 -8.27
CA MET A 248 16.33 10.11 -8.40
C MET A 248 16.43 10.69 -9.81
N ASP A 249 16.09 9.91 -10.83
CA ASP A 249 16.10 10.41 -12.20
C ASP A 249 15.04 11.47 -12.44
N LEU A 250 13.84 11.30 -11.87
CA LEU A 250 12.78 12.30 -11.95
C LEU A 250 13.08 13.54 -11.10
N TYR A 251 13.66 13.35 -9.92
CA TYR A 251 13.97 14.46 -9.01
C TYR A 251 14.94 15.49 -9.63
N LYS A 252 15.95 15.05 -10.35
CA LYS A 252 16.91 15.92 -11.06
C LYS A 252 16.24 16.96 -11.97
N HIS A 253 15.06 16.65 -12.53
CA HIS A 253 14.36 17.58 -13.41
C HIS A 253 13.70 18.73 -12.68
N VAL A 254 13.47 18.61 -11.36
CA VAL A 254 12.74 19.60 -10.55
C VAL A 254 13.69 20.52 -9.77
N GLU A 255 14.95 20.13 -9.56
CA GLU A 255 15.91 20.84 -8.68
C GLU A 255 16.00 22.35 -8.92
N GLY A 256 15.93 22.80 -10.18
CA GLY A 256 16.04 24.21 -10.55
C GLY A 256 14.79 25.05 -10.37
N CYS A 257 13.66 24.47 -9.93
CA CYS A 257 12.39 25.17 -9.79
C CYS A 257 12.31 25.99 -8.49
N SER A 258 11.42 27.01 -8.46
CA SER A 258 10.97 27.59 -7.20
C SER A 258 10.14 26.55 -6.43
N LEU A 259 10.03 26.73 -5.09
CA LEU A 259 9.28 25.82 -4.23
C LEU A 259 7.88 25.56 -4.78
N GLU A 260 7.14 26.63 -5.09
CA GLU A 260 5.75 26.57 -5.49
C GLU A 260 5.59 25.97 -6.90
N THR A 261 6.45 26.41 -7.87
CA THR A 261 6.42 25.87 -9.23
C THR A 261 6.73 24.37 -9.26
N GLY A 262 7.73 23.94 -8.48
CA GLY A 262 8.06 22.52 -8.33
C GLY A 262 6.90 21.73 -7.75
N ALA A 263 6.31 22.21 -6.65
CA ALA A 263 5.16 21.56 -5.99
C ALA A 263 3.94 21.47 -6.92
N ALA A 264 3.58 22.57 -7.61
CA ALA A 264 2.46 22.59 -8.55
C ALA A 264 2.69 21.62 -9.73
N SER A 265 3.89 21.61 -10.28
CA SER A 265 4.26 20.76 -11.42
C SER A 265 4.28 19.28 -11.05
N LEU A 266 4.81 18.92 -9.88
CA LEU A 266 4.79 17.54 -9.36
C LEU A 266 3.37 17.07 -9.08
N THR A 267 2.52 17.93 -8.49
CA THR A 267 1.12 17.62 -8.25
C THR A 267 0.36 17.39 -9.58
N ASN A 268 0.60 18.22 -10.59
CA ASN A 268 0.00 18.04 -11.92
C ASN A 268 0.55 16.80 -12.64
N TYR A 269 1.85 16.49 -12.50
CA TYR A 269 2.43 15.25 -13.00
C TYR A 269 1.69 14.03 -12.47
N MET A 270 1.43 13.97 -11.16
CA MET A 270 0.67 12.87 -10.55
C MET A 270 -0.73 12.74 -11.16
N ALA A 271 -1.48 13.85 -11.28
CA ALA A 271 -2.81 13.84 -11.86
C ALA A 271 -2.83 13.37 -13.33
N LYS A 272 -1.90 13.87 -14.15
CA LYS A 272 -1.77 13.46 -15.56
C LYS A 272 -1.27 12.03 -15.71
N SER A 273 -0.40 11.55 -14.83
CA SER A 273 0.08 10.16 -14.88
C SER A 273 -1.06 9.17 -14.69
N ILE A 274 -2.02 9.46 -13.80
CA ILE A 274 -3.22 8.64 -13.60
C ILE A 274 -4.05 8.61 -14.89
N GLN A 275 -4.37 9.79 -15.44
CA GLN A 275 -5.17 9.91 -16.66
C GLN A 275 -4.52 9.16 -17.83
N LEU A 276 -3.21 9.34 -18.06
CA LEU A 276 -2.50 8.67 -19.13
C LEU A 276 -2.36 7.16 -18.95
N SER A 277 -2.28 6.68 -17.70
CA SER A 277 -2.14 5.25 -17.40
C SER A 277 -3.45 4.50 -17.56
N ALA A 278 -4.60 5.15 -17.49
CA ALA A 278 -5.92 4.52 -17.67
C ALA A 278 -6.07 3.84 -19.05
N LYS A 279 -5.34 4.28 -20.08
CA LYS A 279 -5.32 3.65 -21.41
C LYS A 279 -4.80 2.21 -21.41
N TYR A 280 -4.12 1.80 -20.38
CA TYR A 280 -3.57 0.43 -20.27
C TYR A 280 -4.60 -0.60 -19.79
N PHE A 281 -5.73 -0.16 -19.26
CA PHE A 281 -6.83 -1.05 -18.91
C PHE A 281 -7.60 -1.48 -20.17
N LYS A 282 -8.06 -2.73 -20.17
CA LYS A 282 -8.87 -3.28 -21.27
C LYS A 282 -10.19 -2.57 -21.43
N GLU A 283 -10.80 -2.18 -20.30
CA GLU A 283 -12.05 -1.43 -20.26
C GLU A 283 -11.81 -0.08 -19.58
N SER A 284 -12.31 1.00 -20.20
CA SER A 284 -12.21 2.34 -19.62
C SER A 284 -13.08 2.44 -18.37
N PRO A 285 -12.52 2.85 -17.21
CA PRO A 285 -13.31 3.00 -15.99
C PRO A 285 -14.39 4.07 -16.15
N VAL A 286 -15.62 3.77 -15.69
CA VAL A 286 -16.73 4.74 -15.66
C VAL A 286 -16.71 5.58 -14.40
N GLN A 287 -15.95 5.20 -13.37
CA GLN A 287 -15.68 6.00 -12.18
C GLN A 287 -14.31 5.68 -11.59
N TYR A 288 -13.79 6.63 -10.81
CA TYR A 288 -12.52 6.49 -10.08
C TYR A 288 -12.76 6.70 -8.59
N ILE A 289 -12.10 5.87 -7.76
CA ILE A 289 -12.13 5.99 -6.31
C ILE A 289 -10.70 6.18 -5.83
N LEU A 290 -10.44 7.31 -5.20
CA LEU A 290 -9.12 7.69 -4.68
C LEU A 290 -9.00 7.28 -3.23
N ILE A 291 -7.87 6.64 -2.90
CA ILE A 291 -7.53 6.18 -1.54
C ILE A 291 -6.10 6.57 -1.18
N GLY A 292 -5.70 6.36 0.07
CA GLY A 292 -4.34 6.61 0.55
C GLY A 292 -4.11 8.07 0.96
N GLY A 293 -2.88 8.39 1.41
CA GLY A 293 -2.55 9.69 2.01
C GLY A 293 -2.78 10.90 1.11
N GLY A 294 -2.72 10.72 -0.21
CA GLY A 294 -2.92 11.80 -1.18
C GLY A 294 -4.34 12.37 -1.21
N ILE A 295 -5.36 11.67 -0.66
CA ILE A 295 -6.71 12.23 -0.60
C ILE A 295 -6.83 13.43 0.34
N TYR A 296 -5.87 13.59 1.26
CA TYR A 296 -5.79 14.73 2.17
C TYR A 296 -5.10 15.95 1.55
N ASN A 297 -4.68 15.86 0.28
CA ASN A 297 -4.18 16.99 -0.50
C ASN A 297 -5.27 17.51 -1.47
N PRO A 298 -6.05 18.56 -1.10
CA PRO A 298 -7.16 19.04 -1.92
C PRO A 298 -6.70 19.58 -3.27
N THR A 299 -5.47 20.08 -3.39
CA THR A 299 -4.90 20.56 -4.67
C THR A 299 -4.70 19.39 -5.62
N LEU A 300 -4.17 18.25 -5.12
CA LEU A 300 -4.02 17.04 -5.91
C LEU A 300 -5.38 16.49 -6.38
N ILE A 301 -6.35 16.40 -5.45
CA ILE A 301 -7.71 15.93 -5.78
C ILE A 301 -8.35 16.82 -6.84
N GLN A 302 -8.22 18.15 -6.72
CA GLN A 302 -8.75 19.08 -7.70
C GLN A 302 -8.11 18.87 -9.09
N MET A 303 -6.77 18.72 -9.14
CA MET A 303 -6.07 18.47 -10.42
C MET A 303 -6.46 17.13 -11.03
N ILE A 304 -6.62 16.07 -10.22
CA ILE A 304 -7.11 14.77 -10.71
C ILE A 304 -8.53 14.90 -11.31
N LYS A 305 -9.45 15.60 -10.62
CA LYS A 305 -10.81 15.84 -11.12
C LYS A 305 -10.84 16.68 -12.40
N GLN A 306 -9.83 17.51 -12.67
CA GLN A 306 -9.70 18.27 -13.92
C GLN A 306 -9.20 17.40 -15.09
N GLU A 307 -8.30 16.45 -14.82
CA GLU A 307 -7.72 15.58 -15.86
C GLU A 307 -8.65 14.39 -16.21
N ILE A 308 -9.41 13.89 -15.24
CA ILE A 308 -10.30 12.72 -15.40
C ILE A 308 -11.73 13.20 -15.68
N LYS A 309 -12.30 12.77 -16.81
CA LYS A 309 -13.67 13.16 -17.22
C LYS A 309 -14.77 12.35 -16.50
N ALA A 310 -14.46 11.15 -16.01
CA ALA A 310 -15.40 10.31 -15.28
C ALA A 310 -15.56 10.80 -13.83
N PRO A 311 -16.64 10.42 -13.12
CA PRO A 311 -16.81 10.70 -11.71
C PRO A 311 -15.60 10.25 -10.87
N VAL A 312 -15.18 11.12 -9.94
CA VAL A 312 -14.07 10.87 -9.02
C VAL A 312 -14.58 11.03 -7.58
N LYS A 313 -14.60 9.93 -6.84
CA LYS A 313 -14.90 9.87 -5.40
C LYS A 313 -13.60 9.65 -4.61
N THR A 314 -13.61 9.96 -3.33
CA THR A 314 -12.56 9.56 -2.38
C THR A 314 -13.07 8.47 -1.46
N ALA A 315 -12.18 7.77 -0.75
CA ALA A 315 -12.55 6.85 0.32
C ALA A 315 -13.50 7.51 1.35
N LEU A 316 -13.26 8.79 1.66
CA LEU A 316 -14.08 9.55 2.61
C LEU A 316 -15.49 9.79 2.10
N ASP A 317 -15.67 10.01 0.80
CA ASP A 317 -17.00 10.17 0.16
C ASP A 317 -17.84 8.88 0.27
N LEU A 318 -17.17 7.72 0.42
CA LEU A 318 -17.79 6.40 0.58
C LEU A 318 -17.87 5.95 2.05
N GLY A 319 -17.42 6.77 2.99
CA GLY A 319 -17.39 6.45 4.41
C GLY A 319 -16.38 5.36 4.80
N TRP A 320 -15.35 5.13 3.97
CA TRP A 320 -14.31 4.15 4.27
C TRP A 320 -13.27 4.71 5.24
N ASP A 321 -12.76 3.85 6.10
CA ASP A 321 -11.62 4.18 6.96
C ASP A 321 -10.32 4.13 6.13
N ASN A 322 -10.04 5.25 5.46
CA ASN A 322 -8.93 5.38 4.51
C ASN A 322 -7.57 5.05 5.12
N ASP A 323 -7.38 5.41 6.39
CA ASP A 323 -6.05 5.37 7.02
C ASP A 323 -5.65 3.95 7.47
N THR A 324 -6.57 2.99 7.38
CA THR A 324 -6.32 1.59 7.74
C THR A 324 -6.67 0.60 6.63
N LEU A 325 -6.90 1.06 5.40
CA LEU A 325 -7.23 0.18 4.27
C LEU A 325 -6.15 -0.87 4.00
N ASN A 326 -4.88 -0.55 4.24
CA ASN A 326 -3.82 -1.54 4.06
C ASN A 326 -3.91 -2.65 5.10
N ALA A 327 -4.14 -2.31 6.37
CA ALA A 327 -4.35 -3.29 7.43
C ALA A 327 -5.57 -4.16 7.15
N GLN A 328 -6.71 -3.56 6.72
CA GLN A 328 -7.89 -4.31 6.27
C GLN A 328 -7.55 -5.26 5.11
N GLY A 329 -6.78 -4.79 4.14
CA GLY A 329 -6.29 -5.60 3.01
C GLY A 329 -5.47 -6.80 3.48
N TYR A 330 -4.53 -6.62 4.41
CA TYR A 330 -3.75 -7.73 4.97
C TYR A 330 -4.60 -8.74 5.74
N ALA A 331 -5.60 -8.29 6.49
CA ALA A 331 -6.57 -9.17 7.14
C ALA A 331 -7.37 -9.98 6.11
N PHE A 332 -7.85 -9.35 5.05
CA PHE A 332 -8.58 -10.00 3.96
C PHE A 332 -7.73 -11.05 3.24
N LEU A 333 -6.49 -10.70 2.87
CA LEU A 333 -5.56 -11.62 2.22
C LEU A 333 -5.22 -12.82 3.11
N ALA A 334 -5.21 -12.66 4.44
CA ALA A 334 -4.97 -13.77 5.35
C ALA A 334 -6.03 -14.87 5.18
N ILE A 335 -7.30 -14.51 5.08
CA ILE A 335 -8.37 -15.50 4.88
C ILE A 335 -8.33 -16.08 3.48
N ARG A 336 -8.08 -15.30 2.45
CA ARG A 336 -7.87 -15.85 1.09
C ARG A 336 -6.77 -16.91 1.07
N SER A 337 -5.65 -16.61 1.74
CA SER A 337 -4.52 -17.55 1.84
C SER A 337 -4.92 -18.86 2.52
N VAL A 338 -5.53 -18.83 3.70
CA VAL A 338 -5.86 -20.05 4.47
C VAL A 338 -7.02 -20.85 3.85
N THR A 339 -7.86 -20.21 3.03
CA THR A 339 -8.97 -20.86 2.31
C THR A 339 -8.62 -21.31 0.90
N GLY A 340 -7.37 -21.11 0.47
CA GLY A 340 -6.92 -21.51 -0.87
C GLY A 340 -7.37 -20.58 -2.00
N LEU A 341 -7.89 -19.39 -1.68
CA LEU A 341 -8.29 -18.40 -2.68
C LEU A 341 -7.08 -17.61 -3.20
N PRO A 342 -7.01 -17.30 -4.51
CA PRO A 342 -5.92 -16.51 -5.06
C PRO A 342 -5.88 -15.09 -4.50
N ILE A 343 -4.66 -14.56 -4.27
CA ILE A 343 -4.40 -13.18 -3.85
C ILE A 343 -3.85 -12.31 -4.99
N SER A 344 -3.21 -12.91 -5.98
CA SER A 344 -2.67 -12.20 -7.15
C SER A 344 -2.84 -13.01 -8.43
N PHE A 345 -2.71 -12.31 -9.56
CA PHE A 345 -3.00 -12.85 -10.89
C PHE A 345 -1.99 -12.32 -11.92
N PRO A 346 -1.87 -12.97 -13.11
CA PRO A 346 -1.02 -12.46 -14.19
C PRO A 346 -1.29 -11.01 -14.56
N GLN A 347 -2.55 -10.55 -14.51
CA GLN A 347 -2.96 -9.20 -14.87
C GLN A 347 -2.75 -8.18 -13.74
N THR A 348 -2.41 -8.62 -12.52
CA THR A 348 -2.15 -7.71 -11.39
C THR A 348 -0.67 -7.59 -11.09
N THR A 349 0.02 -8.71 -10.89
CA THR A 349 1.45 -8.70 -10.50
C THR A 349 2.38 -9.26 -11.57
N GLY A 350 1.84 -9.87 -12.63
CA GLY A 350 2.63 -10.55 -13.64
C GLY A 350 3.08 -11.95 -13.24
N SER A 351 2.46 -12.57 -12.24
CA SER A 351 2.68 -13.97 -11.90
C SER A 351 2.31 -14.89 -13.05
N TYR A 352 2.92 -16.07 -13.11
CA TYR A 352 2.67 -17.02 -14.23
C TYR A 352 1.23 -17.54 -14.22
N GLU A 353 0.63 -17.65 -13.04
CA GLU A 353 -0.74 -18.12 -12.80
C GLU A 353 -1.35 -17.39 -11.59
N ALA A 354 -2.61 -17.70 -11.27
CA ALA A 354 -3.25 -17.21 -10.06
C ALA A 354 -2.54 -17.79 -8.81
N VAL A 355 -2.13 -16.92 -7.90
CA VAL A 355 -1.31 -17.27 -6.73
C VAL A 355 -2.13 -17.23 -5.47
N THR A 356 -2.30 -18.36 -4.81
CA THR A 356 -2.69 -18.45 -3.41
C THR A 356 -1.44 -18.17 -2.58
N GLY A 357 -1.28 -16.96 -2.09
CA GLY A 357 -0.03 -16.54 -1.44
C GLY A 357 -0.11 -16.58 0.08
N GLY A 358 0.98 -16.18 0.70
CA GLY A 358 1.11 -16.14 2.15
C GLY A 358 1.67 -17.42 2.75
N LYS A 359 2.16 -17.30 3.98
CA LYS A 359 2.58 -18.42 4.84
C LYS A 359 1.89 -18.26 6.18
N THR A 360 1.31 -19.35 6.68
CA THR A 360 0.71 -19.40 8.03
C THR A 360 1.75 -19.86 9.05
N PHE A 361 1.86 -19.12 10.14
CA PHE A 361 2.70 -19.40 11.30
C PHE A 361 1.77 -19.74 12.46
N TYR A 362 1.78 -21.00 12.87
CA TYR A 362 0.95 -21.48 13.97
C TYR A 362 1.67 -21.33 15.32
N PRO A 363 0.94 -21.07 16.42
CA PRO A 363 1.50 -21.14 17.76
C PRO A 363 2.04 -22.56 18.04
N THR A 364 3.22 -22.65 18.66
CA THR A 364 3.90 -23.95 18.94
C THR A 364 3.07 -24.90 19.79
N ASP A 365 2.14 -24.40 20.63
CA ASP A 365 1.26 -25.20 21.50
C ASP A 365 -0.15 -25.38 20.90
N SER A 366 -0.35 -25.08 19.62
CA SER A 366 -1.65 -25.19 18.99
C SER A 366 -1.95 -26.63 18.56
N ARG A 367 -3.20 -27.09 18.76
CA ARG A 367 -3.69 -28.39 18.26
C ARG A 367 -3.73 -28.49 16.72
N PHE A 368 -3.13 -27.54 16.03
CA PHE A 368 -3.03 -27.42 14.56
C PHE A 368 -1.61 -27.69 14.05
N ALA A 369 -0.68 -28.16 14.89
CA ALA A 369 0.67 -28.62 14.51
C ALA A 369 0.65 -30.04 13.95
#